data_df95e6b3d8c3db402a02f58118771e3e
#
_entry.id   df95e6b3d8c3db402a02f58118771e3e
#
_cell.length_a   1.000
_cell.length_b   1.000
_cell.length_c   1.000
_cell.angle_alpha   90.00
_cell.angle_beta   90.00
_cell.angle_gamma   90.00
#
_symmetry.space_group_name_H-M   'P 1'
#
loop_
_entity.id
_entity.type
_entity.pdbx_description
1 polymer ?
#
loop_
_entity_poly.entity_id
_entity_poly.type
_entity_poly.pdbx_seq_one_letter_code
_entity_poly.pdbx_strand_id
1 'polypeptide(L)'
;MELTSKEFKSELILEVQACLQLAVPLVITQILEAGIPLLDGVMMGLLNSQALAAGALGAVTFSTLASVCRSILSAVGVNVANAFGAGKIDQVSRATGQGIWLAVTMCLPVMFIIWHFDYILLLTGQEESNVLLAQTYLRSIVWGFPAALGFCILKEVSSALNRPQFLTVITVAGLLLNAVANYVLMFGKFGLPALGLAGIGWASTLIFWLNFIAAASWICFDNYFKDYQLDCALHQFDKDMFIDIFQTGWFLGLQYGAEIGVFTATALMMGWFGTETLAAHEITVETESFVETVSIGISYAVTMRVGQLRGQNDLKSASRAGLVCIALVTPFVSIVALIFWLFPNYIVAMYLDTSNLDNIEIVKTATSFLAAGAIVQIFYSIQTIAAGALIGLKDTKVPVLITMFAYWVVGLGGGYLMAFTFGWGAIGLWLGLILGLVMGAMLLTGRFYLLTSEIESG
;
A
#
# COMPACT_ATOMS: atom_id res chain seq x y z
N MET A 1 22.13 -12.16 -31.80
CA MET A 1 21.73 -13.54 -32.09
C MET A 1 20.25 -13.63 -31.72
N GLU A 2 19.35 -13.67 -32.70
CA GLU A 2 17.91 -13.75 -32.46
C GLU A 2 17.59 -15.11 -31.80
N LEU A 3 16.98 -15.07 -30.62
CA LEU A 3 16.50 -16.26 -29.92
C LEU A 3 15.50 -16.99 -30.81
N THR A 4 15.60 -18.32 -30.88
CA THR A 4 14.57 -19.11 -31.56
C THR A 4 13.23 -18.95 -30.84
N SER A 5 12.11 -19.07 -31.55
CA SER A 5 10.76 -18.93 -30.97
C SER A 5 10.50 -19.85 -29.75
N LYS A 6 11.22 -20.99 -29.68
CA LYS A 6 11.15 -21.92 -28.53
C LYS A 6 11.92 -21.39 -27.30
N GLU A 7 13.10 -20.82 -27.51
CA GLU A 7 13.91 -20.22 -26.42
C GLU A 7 13.21 -19.02 -25.82
N PHE A 8 12.65 -18.13 -26.65
CA PHE A 8 11.87 -16.99 -26.20
C PHE A 8 10.66 -17.40 -25.33
N LYS A 9 9.92 -18.45 -25.75
CA LYS A 9 8.80 -18.99 -24.94
C LYS A 9 9.28 -19.58 -23.61
N SER A 10 10.41 -20.28 -23.60
CA SER A 10 10.96 -20.87 -22.37
C SER A 10 11.38 -19.79 -21.39
N GLU A 11 12.07 -18.75 -21.84
CA GLU A 11 12.48 -17.61 -21.01
C GLU A 11 11.28 -16.83 -20.45
N LEU A 12 10.23 -16.63 -21.27
CA LEU A 12 8.99 -15.99 -20.84
C LEU A 12 8.28 -16.76 -19.73
N ILE A 13 8.18 -18.09 -19.85
CA ILE A 13 7.56 -18.95 -18.84
C ILE A 13 8.35 -18.89 -17.53
N LEU A 14 9.69 -18.94 -17.59
CA LEU A 14 10.53 -18.80 -16.42
C LEU A 14 10.35 -17.47 -15.71
N GLU A 15 10.23 -16.36 -16.47
CA GLU A 15 10.02 -15.03 -15.89
C GLU A 15 8.62 -14.91 -15.27
N VAL A 16 7.58 -15.46 -15.91
CA VAL A 16 6.22 -15.54 -15.34
C VAL A 16 6.24 -16.31 -14.02
N GLN A 17 6.93 -17.45 -13.96
CA GLN A 17 7.05 -18.23 -12.71
C GLN A 17 7.79 -17.45 -11.62
N ALA A 18 8.89 -16.77 -11.95
CA ALA A 18 9.64 -15.95 -11.01
C ALA A 18 8.79 -14.78 -10.47
N CYS A 19 8.06 -14.10 -11.34
CA CYS A 19 7.14 -13.03 -10.94
C CYS A 19 6.02 -13.56 -10.03
N LEU A 20 5.38 -14.68 -10.38
CA LEU A 20 4.30 -15.27 -9.57
C LEU A 20 4.78 -15.79 -8.21
N GLN A 21 5.98 -16.35 -8.12
CA GLN A 21 6.56 -16.81 -6.87
C GLN A 21 6.74 -15.69 -5.84
N LEU A 22 7.02 -14.46 -6.31
CA LEU A 22 7.08 -13.26 -5.47
C LEU A 22 5.69 -12.62 -5.29
N ALA A 23 4.92 -12.48 -6.38
CA ALA A 23 3.66 -11.75 -6.36
C ALA A 23 2.60 -12.43 -5.49
N VAL A 24 2.43 -13.76 -5.59
CA VAL A 24 1.37 -14.47 -4.86
C VAL A 24 1.50 -14.31 -3.34
N PRO A 25 2.66 -14.59 -2.70
CA PRO A 25 2.80 -14.36 -1.26
C PRO A 25 2.63 -12.90 -0.87
N LEU A 26 3.14 -11.95 -1.67
CA LEU A 26 3.04 -10.52 -1.38
C LEU A 26 1.61 -10.01 -1.50
N VAL A 27 0.86 -10.42 -2.52
CA VAL A 27 -0.57 -10.10 -2.66
C VAL A 27 -1.37 -10.64 -1.48
N ILE A 28 -1.15 -11.90 -1.11
CA ILE A 28 -1.83 -12.49 0.07
C ILE A 28 -1.49 -11.69 1.33
N THR A 29 -0.23 -11.34 1.54
CA THR A 29 0.20 -10.55 2.69
C THR A 29 -0.48 -9.17 2.70
N GLN A 30 -0.58 -8.49 1.56
CA GLN A 30 -1.26 -7.20 1.44
C GLN A 30 -2.75 -7.29 1.77
N ILE A 31 -3.44 -8.32 1.27
CA ILE A 31 -4.86 -8.55 1.59
C ILE A 31 -5.05 -8.80 3.09
N LEU A 32 -4.16 -9.58 3.70
CA LEU A 32 -4.22 -9.86 5.14
C LEU A 32 -3.91 -8.61 5.99
N GLU A 33 -2.93 -7.81 5.58
CA GLU A 33 -2.61 -6.54 6.24
C GLU A 33 -3.79 -5.55 6.16
N ALA A 34 -4.52 -5.50 5.04
CA ALA A 34 -5.74 -4.72 4.89
C ALA A 34 -6.91 -5.26 5.76
N GLY A 35 -6.91 -6.54 6.08
CA GLY A 35 -7.91 -7.18 6.93
C GLY A 35 -7.84 -6.76 8.40
N ILE A 36 -6.68 -6.34 8.91
CA ILE A 36 -6.52 -5.95 10.33
C ILE A 36 -7.35 -4.69 10.67
N PRO A 37 -7.24 -3.56 9.96
CA PRO A 37 -8.07 -2.39 10.21
C PRO A 37 -9.56 -2.66 10.05
N LEU A 38 -9.94 -3.49 9.08
CA LEU A 38 -11.34 -3.90 8.88
C LEU A 38 -11.86 -4.66 10.10
N LEU A 39 -11.10 -5.63 10.60
CA LEU A 39 -11.43 -6.38 11.81
C LEU A 39 -11.56 -5.47 13.04
N ASP A 40 -10.59 -4.56 13.21
CA ASP A 40 -10.60 -3.59 14.31
C ASP A 40 -11.86 -2.71 14.23
N GLY A 41 -12.26 -2.25 13.03
CA GLY A 41 -13.47 -1.48 12.81
C GLY A 41 -14.75 -2.24 13.18
N VAL A 42 -14.86 -3.52 12.77
CA VAL A 42 -15.98 -4.39 13.19
C VAL A 42 -16.03 -4.51 14.71
N MET A 43 -14.89 -4.73 15.36
CA MET A 43 -14.81 -4.84 16.82
C MET A 43 -15.19 -3.53 17.53
N MET A 44 -14.77 -2.37 17.00
CA MET A 44 -15.18 -1.05 17.51
C MET A 44 -16.70 -0.89 17.45
N GLY A 45 -17.33 -1.34 16.37
CA GLY A 45 -18.80 -1.30 16.21
C GLY A 45 -19.56 -2.16 17.23
N LEU A 46 -18.95 -3.25 17.71
CA LEU A 46 -19.54 -4.08 18.77
C LEU A 46 -19.55 -3.42 20.15
N LEU A 47 -18.75 -2.38 20.37
CA LEU A 47 -18.81 -1.60 21.62
C LEU A 47 -20.02 -0.65 21.59
N ASN A 48 -20.02 0.31 20.71
CA ASN A 48 -21.11 1.26 20.44
C ASN A 48 -20.75 2.17 19.25
N SER A 49 -21.70 2.95 18.77
CA SER A 49 -21.51 3.86 17.63
C SER A 49 -20.46 4.97 17.89
N GLN A 50 -20.39 5.47 19.12
CA GLN A 50 -19.39 6.50 19.48
C GLN A 50 -17.96 5.92 19.46
N ALA A 51 -17.76 4.72 20.01
CA ALA A 51 -16.48 4.02 19.97
C ALA A 51 -16.06 3.70 18.52
N LEU A 52 -17.01 3.35 17.65
CA LEU A 52 -16.76 3.16 16.22
C LEU A 52 -16.28 4.45 15.56
N ALA A 53 -16.98 5.57 15.76
CA ALA A 53 -16.61 6.86 15.18
C ALA A 53 -15.24 7.35 15.68
N ALA A 54 -15.02 7.34 16.99
CA ALA A 54 -13.75 7.77 17.59
C ALA A 54 -12.60 6.82 17.24
N GLY A 55 -12.86 5.51 17.26
CA GLY A 55 -11.88 4.48 16.91
C GLY A 55 -11.48 4.55 15.43
N ALA A 56 -12.43 4.75 14.53
CA ALA A 56 -12.16 4.96 13.11
C ALA A 56 -11.25 6.19 12.88
N LEU A 57 -11.52 7.30 13.57
CA LEU A 57 -10.68 8.50 13.50
C LEU A 57 -9.23 8.21 13.95
N GLY A 58 -9.06 7.48 15.05
CA GLY A 58 -7.74 7.04 15.52
C GLY A 58 -7.07 6.06 14.57
N ALA A 59 -7.81 5.07 14.07
CA ALA A 59 -7.28 4.05 13.16
C ALA A 59 -6.81 4.65 11.83
N VAL A 60 -7.58 5.55 11.22
CA VAL A 60 -7.19 6.27 9.99
C VAL A 60 -5.93 7.10 10.23
N THR A 61 -5.87 7.82 11.36
CA THR A 61 -4.68 8.61 11.74
C THR A 61 -3.43 7.73 11.84
N PHE A 62 -3.51 6.64 12.59
CA PHE A 62 -2.39 5.71 12.78
C PHE A 62 -1.97 5.05 11.45
N SER A 63 -2.94 4.52 10.69
CA SER A 63 -2.67 3.81 9.43
C SER A 63 -2.06 4.71 8.37
N THR A 64 -2.51 5.96 8.25
CA THR A 64 -1.95 6.95 7.31
C THR A 64 -0.49 7.25 7.63
N LEU A 65 -0.18 7.61 8.89
CA LEU A 65 1.19 7.90 9.32
C LEU A 65 2.10 6.66 9.17
N ALA A 66 1.60 5.49 9.55
CA ALA A 66 2.33 4.23 9.39
C ALA A 66 2.60 3.91 7.92
N SER A 67 1.64 4.16 7.02
CA SER A 67 1.79 3.89 5.58
C SER A 67 2.77 4.83 4.90
N VAL A 68 2.80 6.11 5.27
CA VAL A 68 3.85 7.05 4.80
C VAL A 68 5.23 6.55 5.23
N CYS A 69 5.39 6.14 6.50
CA CYS A 69 6.67 5.61 6.98
C CYS A 69 7.06 4.31 6.28
N ARG A 70 6.10 3.40 6.06
CA ARG A 70 6.34 2.15 5.29
C ARG A 70 6.76 2.43 3.86
N SER A 71 6.14 3.42 3.20
CA SER A 71 6.53 3.84 1.85
C SER A 71 7.96 4.36 1.81
N ILE A 72 8.39 5.13 2.81
CA ILE A 72 9.79 5.57 2.94
C ILE A 72 10.72 4.37 3.13
N LEU A 73 10.36 3.42 3.98
CA LEU A 73 11.16 2.23 4.28
C LEU A 73 11.22 1.22 3.13
N SER A 74 10.30 1.25 2.17
CA SER A 74 10.36 0.37 0.99
C SER A 74 11.63 0.57 0.14
N ALA A 75 12.28 1.75 0.24
CA ALA A 75 13.58 1.99 -0.34
C ALA A 75 14.67 1.02 0.14
N VAL A 76 14.52 0.45 1.34
CA VAL A 76 15.43 -0.59 1.86
C VAL A 76 15.36 -1.82 0.96
N GLY A 77 14.15 -2.29 0.65
CA GLY A 77 13.95 -3.43 -0.25
C GLY A 77 14.57 -3.23 -1.62
N VAL A 78 14.44 -2.04 -2.19
CA VAL A 78 15.06 -1.67 -3.48
C VAL A 78 16.58 -1.78 -3.42
N ASN A 79 17.21 -1.26 -2.36
CA ASN A 79 18.65 -1.31 -2.18
C ASN A 79 19.14 -2.74 -1.94
N VAL A 80 18.43 -3.50 -1.11
CA VAL A 80 18.73 -4.92 -0.85
C VAL A 80 18.57 -5.75 -2.12
N ALA A 81 17.49 -5.57 -2.91
CA ALA A 81 17.27 -6.31 -4.16
C ALA A 81 18.39 -6.05 -5.19
N ASN A 82 18.81 -4.79 -5.35
CA ASN A 82 19.94 -4.45 -6.21
C ASN A 82 21.27 -5.06 -5.71
N ALA A 83 21.55 -5.00 -4.41
CA ALA A 83 22.75 -5.60 -3.82
C ALA A 83 22.75 -7.13 -3.95
N PHE A 84 21.60 -7.77 -3.71
CA PHE A 84 21.41 -9.21 -3.88
C PHE A 84 21.64 -9.64 -5.33
N GLY A 85 21.04 -8.94 -6.29
CA GLY A 85 21.28 -9.19 -7.72
C GLY A 85 22.72 -9.06 -8.12
N ALA A 86 23.45 -8.09 -7.56
CA ALA A 86 24.87 -7.88 -7.81
C ALA A 86 25.80 -8.88 -7.07
N GLY A 87 25.27 -9.80 -6.26
CA GLY A 87 26.04 -10.74 -5.45
C GLY A 87 26.84 -10.09 -4.30
N LYS A 88 26.48 -8.86 -3.90
CA LYS A 88 27.20 -8.06 -2.90
C LYS A 88 26.62 -8.25 -1.49
N ILE A 89 26.97 -9.34 -0.83
CA ILE A 89 26.46 -9.72 0.50
C ILE A 89 26.62 -8.61 1.53
N ASP A 90 27.80 -7.98 1.59
CA ASP A 90 28.08 -6.85 2.49
C ASP A 90 27.11 -5.68 2.31
N GLN A 91 26.71 -5.38 1.08
CA GLN A 91 25.76 -4.29 0.80
C GLN A 91 24.34 -4.67 1.22
N VAL A 92 23.96 -5.96 1.15
CA VAL A 92 22.68 -6.47 1.67
C VAL A 92 22.60 -6.22 3.17
N SER A 93 23.64 -6.63 3.92
CA SER A 93 23.74 -6.42 5.36
C SER A 93 23.68 -4.92 5.71
N ARG A 94 24.52 -4.11 5.06
CA ARG A 94 24.58 -2.66 5.34
C ARG A 94 23.24 -1.97 5.03
N ALA A 95 22.62 -2.24 3.87
CA ALA A 95 21.33 -1.65 3.52
C ALA A 95 20.24 -2.00 4.54
N THR A 96 20.23 -3.25 5.04
CA THR A 96 19.33 -3.67 6.11
C THR A 96 19.59 -2.87 7.39
N GLY A 97 20.83 -2.73 7.81
CA GLY A 97 21.21 -1.97 9.00
C GLY A 97 20.83 -0.49 8.90
N GLN A 98 21.09 0.16 7.74
CA GLN A 98 20.69 1.54 7.55
C GLN A 98 19.17 1.71 7.52
N GLY A 99 18.44 0.71 7.01
CA GLY A 99 16.97 0.68 7.09
C GLY A 99 16.46 0.67 8.54
N ILE A 100 17.09 -0.13 9.41
CA ILE A 100 16.74 -0.17 10.85
C ILE A 100 17.05 1.18 11.51
N TRP A 101 18.21 1.81 11.22
CA TRP A 101 18.53 3.15 11.71
C TRP A 101 17.51 4.19 11.23
N LEU A 102 17.07 4.10 9.97
CA LEU A 102 16.04 4.97 9.43
C LEU A 102 14.70 4.79 10.17
N ALA A 103 14.28 3.54 10.40
CA ALA A 103 13.06 3.26 11.16
C ALA A 103 13.13 3.83 12.58
N VAL A 104 14.23 3.63 13.29
CA VAL A 104 14.44 4.18 14.65
C VAL A 104 14.38 5.71 14.63
N THR A 105 15.01 6.35 13.65
CA THR A 105 15.00 7.81 13.51
C THR A 105 13.58 8.34 13.26
N MET A 106 12.77 7.63 12.48
CA MET A 106 11.39 8.02 12.18
C MET A 106 10.42 7.69 13.32
N CYS A 107 10.71 6.65 14.12
CA CYS A 107 9.82 6.22 15.21
C CYS A 107 9.55 7.35 16.20
N LEU A 108 10.59 8.00 16.73
CA LEU A 108 10.45 8.97 17.81
C LEU A 108 9.58 10.18 17.42
N PRO A 109 9.83 10.88 16.30
CA PRO A 109 9.00 12.03 15.92
C PRO A 109 7.57 11.62 15.57
N VAL A 110 7.37 10.46 14.89
CA VAL A 110 6.03 10.03 14.52
C VAL A 110 5.24 9.55 15.74
N MET A 111 5.86 8.83 16.67
CA MET A 111 5.23 8.46 17.95
C MET A 111 4.85 9.71 18.76
N PHE A 112 5.68 10.74 18.77
CA PHE A 112 5.36 12.02 19.41
C PHE A 112 4.15 12.69 18.76
N ILE A 113 4.07 12.71 17.43
CA ILE A 113 2.91 13.24 16.69
C ILE A 113 1.65 12.43 17.03
N ILE A 114 1.70 11.09 16.98
CA ILE A 114 0.54 10.23 17.30
C ILE A 114 0.08 10.46 18.75
N TRP A 115 1.03 10.59 19.68
CA TRP A 115 0.71 10.78 21.12
C TRP A 115 -0.02 12.08 21.39
N HIS A 116 0.27 13.14 20.62
CA HIS A 116 -0.32 14.47 20.77
C HIS A 116 -1.29 14.82 19.62
N PHE A 117 -1.81 13.82 18.92
CA PHE A 117 -2.69 14.05 17.78
C PHE A 117 -4.05 14.63 18.16
N ASP A 118 -4.43 14.50 19.43
CA ASP A 118 -5.62 15.14 20.04
C ASP A 118 -5.68 16.64 19.76
N TYR A 119 -4.56 17.36 19.87
CA TYR A 119 -4.49 18.79 19.53
C TYR A 119 -4.85 19.05 18.06
N ILE A 120 -4.40 18.21 17.15
CA ILE A 120 -4.69 18.35 15.71
C ILE A 120 -6.18 18.08 15.47
N LEU A 121 -6.73 17.04 16.08
CA LEU A 121 -8.15 16.70 15.96
C LEU A 121 -9.06 17.82 16.50
N LEU A 122 -8.72 18.43 17.61
CA LEU A 122 -9.45 19.58 18.15
C LEU A 122 -9.38 20.80 17.21
N LEU A 123 -8.21 21.08 16.62
CA LEU A 123 -8.04 22.18 15.66
C LEU A 123 -8.85 21.97 14.38
N THR A 124 -9.13 20.71 14.00
CA THR A 124 -10.00 20.39 12.84
C THR A 124 -11.49 20.44 13.18
N GLY A 125 -11.86 20.82 14.41
CA GLY A 125 -13.26 20.97 14.83
C GLY A 125 -13.96 19.68 15.20
N GLN A 126 -13.21 18.62 15.52
CA GLN A 126 -13.80 17.36 16.01
C GLN A 126 -14.37 17.54 17.41
N GLU A 127 -15.46 16.84 17.71
CA GLU A 127 -16.10 16.86 19.02
C GLU A 127 -15.15 16.32 20.10
N GLU A 128 -15.01 17.05 21.21
CA GLU A 128 -14.08 16.74 22.30
C GLU A 128 -14.28 15.33 22.86
N SER A 129 -15.52 14.86 22.96
CA SER A 129 -15.86 13.50 23.43
C SER A 129 -15.27 12.41 22.54
N ASN A 130 -15.30 12.60 21.22
CA ASN A 130 -14.72 11.69 20.24
C ASN A 130 -13.19 11.76 20.23
N VAL A 131 -12.62 12.97 20.40
CA VAL A 131 -11.17 13.18 20.48
C VAL A 131 -10.58 12.46 21.68
N LEU A 132 -11.20 12.53 22.85
CA LEU A 132 -10.75 11.84 24.06
C LEU A 132 -10.74 10.31 23.89
N LEU A 133 -11.77 9.76 23.25
CA LEU A 133 -11.83 8.32 22.96
C LEU A 133 -10.78 7.92 21.89
N ALA A 134 -10.64 8.69 20.82
CA ALA A 134 -9.62 8.47 19.79
C ALA A 134 -8.20 8.51 20.38
N GLN A 135 -7.94 9.45 21.30
CA GLN A 135 -6.66 9.55 22.01
C GLN A 135 -6.37 8.30 22.84
N THR A 136 -7.40 7.71 23.48
CA THR A 136 -7.24 6.47 24.27
C THR A 136 -6.78 5.31 23.37
N TYR A 137 -7.33 5.19 22.15
CA TYR A 137 -6.89 4.24 21.16
C TYR A 137 -5.48 4.54 20.66
N LEU A 138 -5.20 5.80 20.25
CA LEU A 138 -3.90 6.20 19.72
C LEU A 138 -2.76 5.99 20.73
N ARG A 139 -2.99 6.31 22.00
CA ARG A 139 -2.00 6.09 23.07
C ARG A 139 -1.73 4.61 23.36
N SER A 140 -2.67 3.73 23.07
CA SER A 140 -2.47 2.29 23.22
C SER A 140 -1.75 1.67 22.02
N ILE A 141 -2.12 2.07 20.78
CA ILE A 141 -1.54 1.49 19.56
C ILE A 141 -0.15 2.03 19.23
N VAL A 142 0.20 3.25 19.67
CA VAL A 142 1.50 3.89 19.36
C VAL A 142 2.71 3.07 19.81
N TRP A 143 2.58 2.29 20.87
CA TRP A 143 3.64 1.39 21.36
C TRP A 143 3.91 0.21 20.45
N GLY A 144 3.00 -0.09 19.54
CA GLY A 144 3.20 -1.06 18.46
C GLY A 144 3.93 -0.49 17.24
N PHE A 145 4.05 0.84 17.14
CA PHE A 145 4.61 1.49 15.96
C PHE A 145 6.07 1.07 15.65
N PRO A 146 7.01 0.98 16.64
CA PRO A 146 8.35 0.50 16.36
C PRO A 146 8.37 -0.93 15.80
N ALA A 147 7.53 -1.81 16.34
CA ALA A 147 7.43 -3.18 15.88
C ALA A 147 6.83 -3.28 14.47
N ALA A 148 5.84 -2.44 14.16
CA ALA A 148 5.25 -2.37 12.83
C ALA A 148 6.27 -1.92 11.76
N LEU A 149 7.11 -0.94 12.05
CA LEU A 149 8.20 -0.52 11.15
C LEU A 149 9.32 -1.56 11.08
N GLY A 150 9.67 -2.21 12.19
CA GLY A 150 10.62 -3.31 12.21
C GLY A 150 10.15 -4.49 11.35
N PHE A 151 8.91 -4.90 11.47
CA PHE A 151 8.30 -5.93 10.63
C PHE A 151 8.30 -5.53 9.15
N CYS A 152 8.02 -4.26 8.83
CA CYS A 152 8.09 -3.73 7.47
C CYS A 152 9.49 -3.93 6.86
N ILE A 153 10.57 -3.58 7.57
CA ILE A 153 11.94 -3.79 7.09
C ILE A 153 12.22 -5.26 6.83
N LEU A 154 11.84 -6.14 7.76
CA LEU A 154 12.05 -7.58 7.60
C LEU A 154 11.27 -8.12 6.38
N LYS A 155 10.08 -7.56 6.11
CA LYS A 155 9.28 -7.86 4.92
C LYS A 155 10.00 -7.43 3.65
N GLU A 156 10.51 -6.20 3.61
CA GLU A 156 11.26 -5.68 2.47
C GLU A 156 12.52 -6.52 2.17
N VAL A 157 13.30 -6.81 3.20
CA VAL A 157 14.54 -7.60 3.08
C VAL A 157 14.24 -9.03 2.61
N SER A 158 13.27 -9.70 3.21
CA SER A 158 12.92 -11.07 2.86
C SER A 158 12.35 -11.19 1.45
N SER A 159 11.57 -10.19 1.02
CA SER A 159 11.04 -10.11 -0.34
C SER A 159 12.15 -9.88 -1.36
N ALA A 160 13.10 -9.00 -1.05
CA ALA A 160 14.27 -8.72 -1.87
C ALA A 160 15.21 -9.94 -2.00
N LEU A 161 15.21 -10.83 -1.02
CA LEU A 161 15.97 -12.09 -1.00
C LEU A 161 15.17 -13.30 -1.49
N ASN A 162 14.02 -13.12 -2.17
CA ASN A 162 13.16 -14.18 -2.72
C ASN A 162 12.56 -15.14 -1.68
N ARG A 163 12.35 -14.70 -0.44
CA ARG A 163 11.80 -15.53 0.66
C ARG A 163 10.63 -14.86 1.39
N PRO A 164 9.58 -14.33 0.70
CA PRO A 164 8.45 -13.69 1.38
C PRO A 164 7.47 -14.67 2.03
N GLN A 165 7.49 -15.98 1.70
CA GLN A 165 6.42 -16.94 2.01
C GLN A 165 6.18 -17.10 3.52
N PHE A 166 7.26 -17.13 4.34
CA PHE A 166 7.13 -17.28 5.79
C PHE A 166 6.44 -16.08 6.45
N LEU A 167 6.62 -14.88 5.87
CA LEU A 167 5.95 -13.67 6.36
C LEU A 167 4.43 -13.76 6.15
N THR A 168 3.98 -14.33 5.05
CA THR A 168 2.56 -14.58 4.81
C THR A 168 1.97 -15.46 5.93
N VAL A 169 2.68 -16.51 6.33
CA VAL A 169 2.23 -17.39 7.43
C VAL A 169 2.16 -16.62 8.75
N ILE A 170 3.17 -15.79 9.07
CA ILE A 170 3.18 -14.95 10.26
C ILE A 170 2.00 -13.97 10.23
N THR A 171 1.73 -13.34 9.09
CA THR A 171 0.63 -12.38 8.95
C THR A 171 -0.74 -13.05 9.10
N VAL A 172 -0.93 -14.26 8.54
CA VAL A 172 -2.16 -15.06 8.77
C VAL A 172 -2.37 -15.35 10.25
N ALA A 173 -1.33 -15.85 10.92
CA ALA A 173 -1.39 -16.13 12.36
C ALA A 173 -1.66 -14.85 13.16
N GLY A 174 -1.01 -13.75 12.79
CA GLY A 174 -1.21 -12.43 13.38
C GLY A 174 -2.66 -11.94 13.27
N LEU A 175 -3.29 -12.05 12.10
CA LEU A 175 -4.69 -11.66 11.90
C LEU A 175 -5.65 -12.48 12.78
N LEU A 176 -5.46 -13.79 12.85
CA LEU A 176 -6.28 -14.66 13.69
C LEU A 176 -6.09 -14.36 15.18
N LEU A 177 -4.85 -14.16 15.62
CA LEU A 177 -4.53 -13.78 16.99
C LEU A 177 -5.04 -12.38 17.33
N ASN A 178 -5.06 -11.45 16.37
CA ASN A 178 -5.61 -10.10 16.54
C ASN A 178 -7.11 -10.17 16.87
N ALA A 179 -7.89 -11.00 16.15
CA ALA A 179 -9.30 -11.20 16.45
C ALA A 179 -9.54 -11.68 17.89
N VAL A 180 -8.74 -12.66 18.33
CA VAL A 180 -8.83 -13.19 19.70
C VAL A 180 -8.39 -12.15 20.73
N ALA A 181 -7.26 -11.46 20.51
CA ALA A 181 -6.73 -10.45 21.41
C ALA A 181 -7.70 -9.26 21.55
N ASN A 182 -8.29 -8.80 20.44
CA ASN A 182 -9.33 -7.77 20.44
C ASN A 182 -10.50 -8.18 21.32
N TYR A 183 -11.05 -9.38 21.14
CA TYR A 183 -12.17 -9.86 21.93
C TYR A 183 -11.82 -9.95 23.41
N VAL A 184 -10.65 -10.48 23.74
CA VAL A 184 -10.21 -10.69 25.13
C VAL A 184 -9.98 -9.36 25.85
N LEU A 185 -9.22 -8.45 25.25
CA LEU A 185 -8.84 -7.18 25.88
C LEU A 185 -9.99 -6.16 25.88
N MET A 186 -10.81 -6.16 24.83
CA MET A 186 -11.96 -5.26 24.73
C MET A 186 -13.02 -5.56 25.79
N PHE A 187 -13.36 -6.86 25.96
CA PHE A 187 -14.42 -7.30 26.88
C PHE A 187 -13.92 -7.79 28.25
N GLY A 188 -12.61 -7.81 28.48
CA GLY A 188 -12.07 -8.22 29.78
C GLY A 188 -12.29 -9.70 30.11
N LYS A 189 -11.98 -10.60 29.16
CA LYS A 189 -12.10 -12.03 29.35
C LYS A 189 -10.86 -12.62 30.05
N PHE A 190 -10.98 -13.85 30.54
CA PHE A 190 -9.91 -14.58 31.25
C PHE A 190 -9.31 -13.85 32.47
N GLY A 191 -10.12 -13.04 33.17
CA GLY A 191 -9.68 -12.31 34.39
C GLY A 191 -8.95 -11.00 34.12
N LEU A 192 -8.87 -10.56 32.85
CA LEU A 192 -8.34 -9.26 32.49
C LEU A 192 -9.42 -8.17 32.62
N PRO A 193 -9.03 -6.89 32.88
CA PRO A 193 -9.99 -5.80 32.91
C PRO A 193 -10.51 -5.51 31.51
N ALA A 194 -11.79 -5.11 31.39
CA ALA A 194 -12.37 -4.65 30.14
C ALA A 194 -11.80 -3.26 29.79
N LEU A 195 -10.99 -3.19 28.73
CA LEU A 195 -10.31 -1.97 28.32
C LEU A 195 -11.08 -1.20 27.22
N GLY A 196 -12.18 -1.75 26.70
CA GLY A 196 -12.98 -1.11 25.66
C GLY A 196 -12.13 -0.78 24.43
N LEU A 197 -12.21 0.47 23.93
CA LEU A 197 -11.50 0.93 22.76
C LEU A 197 -9.96 0.87 22.90
N ALA A 198 -9.42 1.16 24.10
CA ALA A 198 -7.99 0.99 24.36
C ALA A 198 -7.54 -0.48 24.24
N GLY A 199 -8.44 -1.43 24.53
CA GLY A 199 -8.17 -2.86 24.40
C GLY A 199 -7.87 -3.28 22.98
N ILE A 200 -8.54 -2.69 21.98
CA ILE A 200 -8.29 -2.91 20.56
C ILE A 200 -6.89 -2.38 20.18
N GLY A 201 -6.53 -1.17 20.64
CA GLY A 201 -5.20 -0.62 20.38
C GLY A 201 -4.07 -1.44 21.04
N TRP A 202 -4.27 -1.96 22.25
CA TRP A 202 -3.31 -2.86 22.90
C TRP A 202 -3.23 -4.23 22.23
N ALA A 203 -4.35 -4.75 21.72
CA ALA A 203 -4.35 -5.98 20.94
C ALA A 203 -3.50 -5.82 19.67
N SER A 204 -3.72 -4.76 18.89
CA SER A 204 -2.94 -4.47 17.70
C SER A 204 -1.46 -4.24 18.04
N THR A 205 -1.15 -3.56 19.14
CA THR A 205 0.24 -3.42 19.65
C THR A 205 0.87 -4.77 19.93
N LEU A 206 0.17 -5.66 20.62
CA LEU A 206 0.68 -7.01 20.92
C LEU A 206 0.97 -7.78 19.62
N ILE A 207 0.07 -7.73 18.65
CA ILE A 207 0.24 -8.44 17.38
C ILE A 207 1.39 -7.88 16.56
N PHE A 208 1.59 -6.57 16.50
CA PHE A 208 2.75 -5.98 15.82
C PHE A 208 4.06 -6.48 16.43
N TRP A 209 4.16 -6.54 17.77
CA TRP A 209 5.34 -7.11 18.43
C TRP A 209 5.50 -8.60 18.19
N LEU A 210 4.43 -9.38 18.24
CA LEU A 210 4.48 -10.82 17.96
C LEU A 210 4.93 -11.10 16.52
N ASN A 211 4.37 -10.38 15.54
CA ASN A 211 4.77 -10.50 14.14
C ASN A 211 6.24 -10.12 13.93
N PHE A 212 6.68 -9.02 14.53
CA PHE A 212 8.08 -8.58 14.43
C PHE A 212 9.04 -9.58 15.07
N ILE A 213 8.75 -10.05 16.29
CA ILE A 213 9.60 -11.02 16.99
C ILE A 213 9.62 -12.36 16.25
N ALA A 214 8.49 -12.83 15.74
CA ALA A 214 8.40 -14.06 14.96
C ALA A 214 9.22 -13.97 13.67
N ALA A 215 9.10 -12.85 12.92
CA ALA A 215 9.86 -12.62 11.70
C ALA A 215 11.36 -12.48 11.97
N ALA A 216 11.74 -11.72 13.00
CA ALA A 216 13.14 -11.56 13.40
C ALA A 216 13.75 -12.90 13.84
N SER A 217 13.02 -13.67 14.66
CA SER A 217 13.47 -15.01 15.09
C SER A 217 13.64 -15.94 13.91
N TRP A 218 12.68 -15.95 12.96
CA TRP A 218 12.81 -16.77 11.76
C TRP A 218 14.08 -16.42 10.98
N ILE A 219 14.31 -15.14 10.70
CA ILE A 219 15.48 -14.67 9.96
C ILE A 219 16.79 -15.04 10.68
N CYS A 220 16.84 -14.94 12.00
CA CYS A 220 18.03 -15.30 12.79
C CYS A 220 18.33 -16.81 12.79
N PHE A 221 17.30 -17.67 12.76
CA PHE A 221 17.49 -19.11 12.86
C PHE A 221 17.55 -19.82 11.51
N ASP A 222 16.97 -19.26 10.44
CA ASP A 222 17.02 -19.86 9.11
C ASP A 222 18.41 -19.75 8.49
N ASN A 223 18.97 -20.88 8.08
CA ASN A 223 20.33 -20.95 7.51
C ASN A 223 20.47 -20.13 6.24
N TYR A 224 19.40 -19.92 5.46
CA TYR A 224 19.44 -19.10 4.25
C TYR A 224 19.84 -17.65 4.54
N PHE A 225 19.34 -17.07 5.63
CA PHE A 225 19.61 -15.67 5.97
C PHE A 225 20.96 -15.47 6.67
N LYS A 226 21.54 -16.53 7.23
CA LYS A 226 22.86 -16.46 7.90
C LYS A 226 23.99 -16.04 6.97
N ASP A 227 23.91 -16.42 5.71
CA ASP A 227 24.92 -16.07 4.70
C ASP A 227 25.00 -14.55 4.47
N TYR A 228 23.92 -13.82 4.77
CA TYR A 228 23.84 -12.36 4.59
C TYR A 228 24.25 -11.56 5.83
N GLN A 229 24.60 -12.22 6.95
CA GLN A 229 25.10 -11.58 8.19
C GLN A 229 24.24 -10.40 8.66
N LEU A 230 22.91 -10.58 8.64
CA LEU A 230 21.95 -9.53 8.96
C LEU A 230 21.99 -9.09 10.43
N ASP A 231 22.52 -9.95 11.32
CA ASP A 231 22.80 -9.68 12.73
C ASP A 231 23.92 -8.65 12.93
N CYS A 232 24.90 -8.61 12.04
CA CYS A 232 26.00 -7.64 12.07
C CYS A 232 25.62 -6.27 11.50
N ALA A 233 24.46 -6.16 10.87
CA ALA A 233 24.00 -4.97 10.15
C ALA A 233 23.91 -3.69 10.99
N LEU A 234 23.71 -3.81 12.30
CA LEU A 234 23.53 -2.67 13.21
C LEU A 234 24.84 -2.00 13.66
N HIS A 235 25.98 -2.68 13.51
CA HIS A 235 27.24 -2.24 14.13
C HIS A 235 27.97 -1.13 13.37
N GLN A 236 27.62 -0.88 12.11
CA GLN A 236 28.30 0.11 11.28
C GLN A 236 27.29 1.07 10.65
N PHE A 237 27.30 2.33 11.10
CA PHE A 237 26.52 3.39 10.47
C PHE A 237 27.26 3.87 9.20
N ASP A 238 26.64 3.65 8.04
CA ASP A 238 27.11 4.10 6.74
C ASP A 238 26.27 5.30 6.31
N LYS A 239 26.85 6.50 6.47
CA LYS A 239 26.16 7.76 6.21
C LYS A 239 25.70 7.89 4.74
N ASP A 240 26.53 7.45 3.80
CA ASP A 240 26.24 7.63 2.38
C ASP A 240 25.09 6.71 1.95
N MET A 241 25.10 5.47 2.39
CA MET A 241 24.01 4.52 2.17
C MET A 241 22.72 4.95 2.90
N PHE A 242 22.83 5.47 4.13
CA PHE A 242 21.67 6.01 4.85
C PHE A 242 21.01 7.15 4.08
N ILE A 243 21.81 8.10 3.56
CA ILE A 243 21.30 9.22 2.76
C ILE A 243 20.69 8.73 1.45
N ASP A 244 21.29 7.75 0.77
CA ASP A 244 20.73 7.18 -0.47
C ASP A 244 19.35 6.53 -0.23
N ILE A 245 19.25 5.71 0.83
CA ILE A 245 17.98 5.09 1.24
C ILE A 245 16.95 6.16 1.61
N PHE A 246 17.34 7.16 2.42
CA PHE A 246 16.43 8.23 2.84
C PHE A 246 15.95 9.06 1.64
N GLN A 247 16.83 9.47 0.75
CA GLN A 247 16.46 10.25 -0.45
C GLN A 247 15.52 9.46 -1.37
N THR A 248 15.81 8.19 -1.61
CA THR A 248 14.93 7.31 -2.38
C THR A 248 13.58 7.18 -1.70
N GLY A 249 13.57 6.86 -0.41
CA GLY A 249 12.36 6.67 0.39
C GLY A 249 11.52 7.92 0.54
N TRP A 250 12.15 9.09 0.68
CA TRP A 250 11.42 10.36 0.78
C TRP A 250 10.52 10.61 -0.44
N PHE A 251 11.01 10.33 -1.64
CA PHE A 251 10.20 10.43 -2.85
C PHE A 251 9.03 9.44 -2.84
N LEU A 252 9.23 8.22 -2.35
CA LEU A 252 8.15 7.22 -2.24
C LEU A 252 7.10 7.64 -1.21
N GLY A 253 7.52 8.17 -0.07
CA GLY A 253 6.61 8.74 0.92
C GLY A 253 5.82 9.94 0.39
N LEU A 254 6.47 10.82 -0.38
CA LEU A 254 5.82 11.97 -1.02
C LEU A 254 4.80 11.52 -2.07
N GLN A 255 5.13 10.51 -2.88
CA GLN A 255 4.21 9.91 -3.84
C GLN A 255 2.94 9.37 -3.16
N TYR A 256 3.12 8.58 -2.10
CA TYR A 256 1.99 8.02 -1.35
C TYR A 256 1.14 9.11 -0.70
N GLY A 257 1.77 10.14 -0.10
CA GLY A 257 1.06 11.28 0.47
C GLY A 257 0.28 12.09 -0.58
N ALA A 258 0.86 12.28 -1.77
CA ALA A 258 0.19 12.95 -2.88
C ALA A 258 -1.02 12.16 -3.39
N GLU A 259 -0.92 10.84 -3.45
CA GLU A 259 -2.00 9.92 -3.84
C GLU A 259 -3.17 9.99 -2.86
N ILE A 260 -2.92 9.82 -1.55
CA ILE A 260 -3.96 9.99 -0.51
C ILE A 260 -4.58 11.38 -0.59
N GLY A 261 -3.75 12.42 -0.79
CA GLY A 261 -4.22 13.79 -0.89
C GLY A 261 -5.23 14.00 -2.01
N VAL A 262 -5.01 13.41 -3.18
CA VAL A 262 -5.94 13.50 -4.32
C VAL A 262 -7.25 12.78 -4.03
N PHE A 263 -7.22 11.56 -3.49
CA PHE A 263 -8.43 10.84 -3.14
C PHE A 263 -9.25 11.60 -2.08
N THR A 264 -8.57 12.13 -1.04
CA THR A 264 -9.22 12.96 -0.01
C THR A 264 -9.82 14.23 -0.62
N ALA A 265 -9.10 14.93 -1.49
CA ALA A 265 -9.61 16.14 -2.15
C ALA A 265 -10.81 15.82 -3.05
N THR A 266 -10.78 14.69 -3.76
CA THR A 266 -11.91 14.24 -4.58
C THR A 266 -13.13 13.93 -3.72
N ALA A 267 -12.98 13.23 -2.59
CA ALA A 267 -14.07 12.95 -1.66
C ALA A 267 -14.68 14.24 -1.09
N LEU A 268 -13.85 15.24 -0.72
CA LEU A 268 -14.34 16.56 -0.28
C LEU A 268 -15.14 17.26 -1.38
N MET A 269 -14.69 17.22 -2.63
CA MET A 269 -15.40 17.79 -3.78
C MET A 269 -16.72 17.05 -4.07
N MET A 270 -16.75 15.70 -3.90
CA MET A 270 -17.97 14.92 -4.01
C MET A 270 -19.01 15.35 -2.97
N GLY A 271 -18.58 15.70 -1.76
CA GLY A 271 -19.44 16.23 -0.71
C GLY A 271 -20.14 17.54 -1.10
N TRP A 272 -19.56 18.36 -1.99
CA TRP A 272 -20.21 19.59 -2.50
C TRP A 272 -21.41 19.31 -3.39
N PHE A 273 -21.53 18.11 -3.98
CA PHE A 273 -22.67 17.66 -4.76
C PHE A 273 -23.79 17.03 -3.90
N GLY A 274 -23.55 16.86 -2.60
CA GLY A 274 -24.51 16.34 -1.63
C GLY A 274 -24.11 14.99 -1.02
N THR A 275 -24.82 14.66 0.05
CA THR A 275 -24.53 13.46 0.86
C THR A 275 -24.74 12.14 0.09
N GLU A 276 -25.73 12.09 -0.80
CA GLU A 276 -26.03 10.93 -1.63
C GLU A 276 -24.90 10.65 -2.64
N THR A 277 -24.36 11.73 -3.26
CA THR A 277 -23.22 11.64 -4.17
C THR A 277 -21.95 11.19 -3.45
N LEU A 278 -21.70 11.72 -2.25
CA LEU A 278 -20.56 11.30 -1.43
C LEU A 278 -20.70 9.82 -1.02
N ALA A 279 -21.88 9.39 -0.59
CA ALA A 279 -22.12 7.99 -0.26
C ALA A 279 -21.89 7.05 -1.46
N ALA A 280 -22.35 7.45 -2.65
CA ALA A 280 -22.12 6.70 -3.88
C ALA A 280 -20.61 6.63 -4.25
N HIS A 281 -19.88 7.72 -4.01
CA HIS A 281 -18.41 7.76 -4.20
C HIS A 281 -17.69 6.81 -3.25
N GLU A 282 -18.02 6.85 -1.94
CA GLU A 282 -17.41 5.98 -0.93
C GLU A 282 -17.65 4.49 -1.23
N ILE A 283 -18.88 4.11 -1.65
CA ILE A 283 -19.19 2.74 -2.08
C ILE A 283 -18.25 2.30 -3.21
N THR A 284 -18.01 3.18 -4.17
CA THR A 284 -17.13 2.87 -5.32
C THR A 284 -15.67 2.74 -4.91
N VAL A 285 -15.15 3.72 -4.15
CA VAL A 285 -13.75 3.72 -3.68
C VAL A 285 -13.47 2.52 -2.79
N GLU A 286 -14.37 2.18 -1.85
CA GLU A 286 -14.20 1.01 -0.99
C GLU A 286 -14.18 -0.29 -1.80
N THR A 287 -15.02 -0.39 -2.83
CA THR A 287 -15.02 -1.56 -3.72
C THR A 287 -13.71 -1.66 -4.53
N GLU A 288 -13.18 -0.52 -5.00
CA GLU A 288 -11.90 -0.48 -5.75
C GLU A 288 -10.69 -0.83 -4.88
N SER A 289 -10.70 -0.45 -3.60
CA SER A 289 -9.58 -0.66 -2.67
C SER A 289 -9.14 -2.13 -2.57
N PHE A 290 -10.08 -3.08 -2.69
CA PHE A 290 -9.76 -4.52 -2.74
C PHE A 290 -8.94 -4.89 -3.96
N VAL A 291 -9.24 -4.29 -5.12
CA VAL A 291 -8.54 -4.58 -6.39
C VAL A 291 -7.17 -3.90 -6.40
N GLU A 292 -7.11 -2.67 -5.89
CA GLU A 292 -5.86 -1.92 -5.73
C GLU A 292 -4.86 -2.68 -4.87
N THR A 293 -5.31 -3.34 -3.80
CA THR A 293 -4.47 -4.16 -2.92
C THR A 293 -3.74 -5.26 -3.69
N VAL A 294 -4.39 -5.90 -4.67
CA VAL A 294 -3.74 -6.90 -5.54
C VAL A 294 -2.68 -6.25 -6.42
N SER A 295 -2.99 -5.10 -7.01
CA SER A 295 -2.06 -4.35 -7.89
C SER A 295 -0.83 -3.88 -7.13
N ILE A 296 -1.00 -3.42 -5.88
CA ILE A 296 0.09 -3.04 -4.97
C ILE A 296 0.99 -4.25 -4.67
N GLY A 297 0.41 -5.42 -4.38
CA GLY A 297 1.19 -6.65 -4.13
C GLY A 297 2.04 -7.08 -5.34
N ILE A 298 1.50 -6.96 -6.56
CA ILE A 298 2.24 -7.22 -7.80
C ILE A 298 3.30 -6.14 -8.03
N SER A 299 3.02 -4.88 -7.71
CA SER A 299 3.98 -3.78 -7.79
C SER A 299 5.19 -4.00 -6.88
N TYR A 300 4.99 -4.49 -5.67
CA TYR A 300 6.11 -4.91 -4.80
C TYR A 300 6.95 -6.02 -5.43
N ALA A 301 6.30 -7.03 -6.01
CA ALA A 301 7.01 -8.13 -6.66
C ALA A 301 7.87 -7.66 -7.83
N VAL A 302 7.33 -6.82 -8.71
CA VAL A 302 8.08 -6.28 -9.86
C VAL A 302 9.22 -5.38 -9.41
N THR A 303 9.02 -4.58 -8.36
CA THR A 303 10.08 -3.74 -7.78
C THR A 303 11.28 -4.58 -7.35
N MET A 304 11.04 -5.68 -6.61
CA MET A 304 12.10 -6.58 -6.16
C MET A 304 12.76 -7.29 -7.34
N ARG A 305 11.98 -7.84 -8.27
CA ARG A 305 12.49 -8.59 -9.42
C ARG A 305 13.33 -7.73 -10.37
N VAL A 306 12.83 -6.55 -10.72
CA VAL A 306 13.55 -5.58 -11.56
C VAL A 306 14.80 -5.08 -10.84
N GLY A 307 14.71 -4.83 -9.52
CA GLY A 307 15.87 -4.46 -8.71
C GLY A 307 16.98 -5.51 -8.74
N GLN A 308 16.65 -6.78 -8.60
CA GLN A 308 17.60 -7.89 -8.69
C GLN A 308 18.26 -7.96 -10.08
N LEU A 309 17.47 -7.90 -11.14
CA LEU A 309 17.95 -7.95 -12.52
C LEU A 309 18.84 -6.76 -12.87
N ARG A 310 18.48 -5.57 -12.38
CA ARG A 310 19.36 -4.40 -12.48
C ARG A 310 20.70 -4.63 -11.77
N GLY A 311 20.68 -5.21 -10.58
CA GLY A 311 21.90 -5.57 -9.84
C GLY A 311 22.79 -6.54 -10.62
N GLN A 312 22.21 -7.44 -11.40
CA GLN A 312 22.91 -8.35 -12.33
C GLN A 312 23.40 -7.66 -13.61
N ASN A 313 23.10 -6.38 -13.83
CA ASN A 313 23.28 -5.64 -15.08
C ASN A 313 22.52 -6.25 -16.27
N ASP A 314 21.45 -7.01 -16.02
CA ASP A 314 20.59 -7.61 -17.05
C ASP A 314 19.30 -6.78 -17.24
N LEU A 315 19.43 -5.65 -17.92
CA LEU A 315 18.32 -4.73 -18.17
C LEU A 315 17.31 -5.30 -19.18
N LYS A 316 17.72 -6.22 -20.03
CA LYS A 316 16.82 -6.90 -20.96
C LYS A 316 15.81 -7.79 -20.23
N SER A 317 16.30 -8.58 -19.29
CA SER A 317 15.41 -9.37 -18.39
C SER A 317 14.61 -8.46 -17.46
N ALA A 318 15.17 -7.32 -17.00
CA ALA A 318 14.42 -6.33 -16.21
C ALA A 318 13.23 -5.74 -16.99
N SER A 319 13.45 -5.37 -18.27
CA SER A 319 12.37 -4.94 -19.17
C SER A 319 11.28 -5.98 -19.31
N ARG A 320 11.70 -7.24 -19.53
CA ARG A 320 10.78 -8.39 -19.64
C ARG A 320 9.97 -8.59 -18.37
N ALA A 321 10.61 -8.57 -17.20
CA ALA A 321 9.94 -8.71 -15.91
C ALA A 321 8.86 -7.67 -15.69
N GLY A 322 9.16 -6.40 -15.98
CA GLY A 322 8.18 -5.31 -15.87
C GLY A 322 6.97 -5.51 -16.79
N LEU A 323 7.22 -5.81 -18.08
CA LEU A 323 6.15 -6.05 -19.05
C LEU A 323 5.33 -7.30 -18.73
N VAL A 324 5.95 -8.36 -18.24
CA VAL A 324 5.26 -9.58 -17.78
C VAL A 324 4.33 -9.27 -16.61
N CYS A 325 4.76 -8.49 -15.63
CA CYS A 325 3.91 -8.13 -14.50
C CYS A 325 2.71 -7.26 -14.93
N ILE A 326 2.90 -6.31 -15.87
CA ILE A 326 1.80 -5.55 -16.47
C ILE A 326 0.84 -6.48 -17.22
N ALA A 327 1.37 -7.43 -17.99
CA ALA A 327 0.57 -8.40 -18.74
C ALA A 327 -0.17 -9.39 -17.82
N LEU A 328 0.35 -9.69 -16.63
CA LEU A 328 -0.30 -10.55 -15.65
C LEU A 328 -1.47 -9.85 -14.93
N VAL A 329 -1.32 -8.58 -14.60
CA VAL A 329 -2.39 -7.85 -13.90
C VAL A 329 -3.54 -7.47 -14.82
N THR A 330 -3.23 -7.12 -16.08
CA THR A 330 -4.23 -6.59 -17.02
C THR A 330 -5.44 -7.52 -17.23
N PRO A 331 -5.31 -8.84 -17.45
CA PRO A 331 -6.45 -9.74 -17.52
C PRO A 331 -7.27 -9.79 -16.23
N PHE A 332 -6.60 -9.81 -15.08
CA PHE A 332 -7.26 -9.84 -13.78
C PHE A 332 -8.15 -8.58 -13.58
N VAL A 333 -7.58 -7.39 -13.73
CA VAL A 333 -8.34 -6.15 -13.55
C VAL A 333 -9.38 -5.95 -14.64
N SER A 334 -9.17 -6.47 -15.86
CA SER A 334 -10.16 -6.44 -16.93
C SER A 334 -11.38 -7.32 -16.60
N ILE A 335 -11.17 -8.50 -15.98
CA ILE A 335 -12.27 -9.35 -15.51
C ILE A 335 -13.05 -8.63 -14.41
N VAL A 336 -12.37 -7.99 -13.45
CA VAL A 336 -13.04 -7.23 -12.41
C VAL A 336 -13.79 -6.02 -12.97
N ALA A 337 -13.22 -5.31 -13.95
CA ALA A 337 -13.90 -4.23 -14.66
C ALA A 337 -15.18 -4.71 -15.36
N LEU A 338 -15.14 -5.89 -15.99
CA LEU A 338 -16.34 -6.50 -16.56
C LEU A 338 -17.40 -6.83 -15.50
N ILE A 339 -16.99 -7.28 -14.30
CA ILE A 339 -17.92 -7.50 -13.19
C ILE A 339 -18.55 -6.18 -12.75
N PHE A 340 -17.80 -5.09 -12.66
CA PHE A 340 -18.34 -3.77 -12.33
C PHE A 340 -19.35 -3.26 -13.36
N TRP A 341 -19.14 -3.54 -14.65
CA TRP A 341 -20.06 -3.14 -15.70
C TRP A 341 -21.30 -4.03 -15.80
N LEU A 342 -21.14 -5.35 -15.58
CA LEU A 342 -22.25 -6.31 -15.76
C LEU A 342 -23.12 -6.46 -14.51
N PHE A 343 -22.55 -6.26 -13.34
CA PHE A 343 -23.20 -6.54 -12.06
C PHE A 343 -23.17 -5.38 -11.04
N PRO A 344 -23.25 -4.10 -11.44
CA PRO A 344 -23.08 -2.97 -10.52
C PRO A 344 -24.13 -2.97 -9.39
N ASN A 345 -25.37 -3.34 -9.69
CA ASN A 345 -26.44 -3.38 -8.68
C ASN A 345 -26.17 -4.43 -7.59
N TYR A 346 -25.57 -5.56 -7.93
CA TYR A 346 -25.20 -6.58 -6.93
C TYR A 346 -24.08 -6.08 -6.03
N ILE A 347 -23.14 -5.32 -6.57
CA ILE A 347 -22.05 -4.71 -5.80
C ILE A 347 -22.63 -3.69 -4.83
N VAL A 348 -23.47 -2.78 -5.30
CA VAL A 348 -24.10 -1.75 -4.45
C VAL A 348 -24.98 -2.40 -3.37
N ALA A 349 -25.67 -3.51 -3.70
CA ALA A 349 -26.49 -4.27 -2.74
C ALA A 349 -25.69 -4.89 -1.58
N MET A 350 -24.37 -4.99 -1.67
CA MET A 350 -23.51 -5.41 -0.55
C MET A 350 -23.39 -4.33 0.52
N TYR A 351 -23.64 -3.07 0.18
CA TYR A 351 -23.45 -1.91 1.07
C TYR A 351 -24.78 -1.33 1.59
N LEU A 352 -25.84 -1.40 0.79
CA LEU A 352 -27.14 -0.82 1.16
C LEU A 352 -28.30 -1.59 0.53
N ASP A 353 -29.48 -1.45 1.15
CA ASP A 353 -30.71 -2.04 0.63
C ASP A 353 -31.15 -1.29 -0.65
N THR A 354 -30.98 -1.95 -1.79
CA THR A 354 -31.34 -1.42 -3.11
C THR A 354 -32.84 -1.42 -3.39
N SER A 355 -33.66 -2.06 -2.56
CA SER A 355 -35.12 -2.06 -2.66
C SER A 355 -35.78 -0.88 -1.95
N ASN A 356 -35.04 -0.17 -1.08
CA ASN A 356 -35.51 1.02 -0.38
C ASN A 356 -35.55 2.22 -1.34
N LEU A 357 -36.73 2.86 -1.45
CA LEU A 357 -36.93 4.03 -2.29
C LEU A 357 -36.03 5.22 -1.95
N ASP A 358 -35.63 5.35 -0.69
CA ASP A 358 -34.72 6.43 -0.23
C ASP A 358 -33.32 6.26 -0.80
N ASN A 359 -32.91 5.05 -1.21
CA ASN A 359 -31.59 4.74 -1.73
C ASN A 359 -31.50 4.81 -3.27
N ILE A 360 -32.59 5.07 -4.00
CA ILE A 360 -32.62 5.00 -5.47
C ILE A 360 -31.57 5.92 -6.10
N GLU A 361 -31.42 7.14 -5.61
CA GLU A 361 -30.47 8.13 -6.15
C GLU A 361 -29.02 7.69 -5.89
N ILE A 362 -28.75 7.15 -4.69
CA ILE A 362 -27.41 6.60 -4.33
C ILE A 362 -27.09 5.42 -5.24
N VAL A 363 -28.02 4.47 -5.44
CA VAL A 363 -27.82 3.29 -6.30
C VAL A 363 -27.53 3.71 -7.74
N LYS A 364 -28.30 4.65 -8.30
CA LYS A 364 -28.11 5.14 -9.65
C LYS A 364 -26.76 5.84 -9.83
N THR A 365 -26.38 6.65 -8.88
CA THR A 365 -25.11 7.39 -8.90
C THR A 365 -23.92 6.43 -8.72
N ALA A 366 -24.00 5.50 -7.75
CA ALA A 366 -22.98 4.50 -7.51
C ALA A 366 -22.75 3.57 -8.71
N THR A 367 -23.82 3.15 -9.39
CA THR A 367 -23.68 2.34 -10.63
C THR A 367 -22.95 3.11 -11.73
N SER A 368 -23.18 4.41 -11.86
CA SER A 368 -22.45 5.26 -12.81
C SER A 368 -20.98 5.44 -12.42
N PHE A 369 -20.70 5.58 -11.13
CA PHE A 369 -19.33 5.69 -10.62
C PHE A 369 -18.59 4.37 -10.74
N LEU A 370 -19.21 3.22 -10.46
CA LEU A 370 -18.62 1.89 -10.69
C LEU A 370 -18.25 1.68 -12.16
N ALA A 371 -19.04 2.21 -13.09
CA ALA A 371 -18.70 2.13 -14.52
C ALA A 371 -17.46 2.95 -14.88
N ALA A 372 -17.26 4.12 -14.25
CA ALA A 372 -16.05 4.92 -14.38
C ALA A 372 -14.87 4.26 -13.64
N GLY A 373 -15.11 3.77 -12.43
CA GLY A 373 -14.15 3.07 -11.59
C GLY A 373 -13.59 1.80 -12.25
N ALA A 374 -14.39 1.09 -13.03
CA ALA A 374 -13.90 -0.01 -13.86
C ALA A 374 -12.76 0.38 -14.79
N ILE A 375 -12.77 1.62 -15.32
CA ILE A 375 -11.70 2.14 -16.16
C ILE A 375 -10.54 2.63 -15.28
N VAL A 376 -10.84 3.33 -14.19
CA VAL A 376 -9.86 3.81 -13.20
C VAL A 376 -8.93 2.69 -12.77
N GLN A 377 -9.46 1.57 -12.31
CA GLN A 377 -8.65 0.48 -11.76
C GLN A 377 -7.74 -0.21 -12.80
N ILE A 378 -8.13 -0.25 -14.10
CA ILE A 378 -7.26 -0.78 -15.16
C ILE A 378 -6.00 0.10 -15.28
N PHE A 379 -6.17 1.41 -15.41
CA PHE A 379 -5.05 2.33 -15.59
C PHE A 379 -4.27 2.55 -14.29
N TYR A 380 -4.94 2.54 -13.14
CA TYR A 380 -4.29 2.54 -11.83
C TYR A 380 -3.33 1.36 -11.68
N SER A 381 -3.78 0.15 -12.02
CA SER A 381 -2.96 -1.06 -11.92
C SER A 381 -1.74 -1.01 -12.84
N ILE A 382 -1.91 -0.58 -14.09
CA ILE A 382 -0.81 -0.43 -15.04
C ILE A 382 0.18 0.62 -14.54
N GLN A 383 -0.31 1.77 -14.09
CA GLN A 383 0.51 2.86 -13.54
C GLN A 383 1.31 2.41 -12.32
N THR A 384 0.66 1.73 -11.38
CA THR A 384 1.26 1.26 -10.11
C THR A 384 2.37 0.23 -10.37
N ILE A 385 2.17 -0.69 -11.32
CA ILE A 385 3.20 -1.67 -11.67
C ILE A 385 4.34 -1.02 -12.45
N ALA A 386 4.06 -0.11 -13.37
CA ALA A 386 5.09 0.63 -14.09
C ALA A 386 5.93 1.50 -13.15
N ALA A 387 5.30 2.15 -12.16
CA ALA A 387 6.00 2.86 -11.10
C ALA A 387 6.89 1.92 -10.27
N GLY A 388 6.38 0.75 -9.86
CA GLY A 388 7.15 -0.27 -9.16
C GLY A 388 8.38 -0.74 -9.94
N ALA A 389 8.23 -0.96 -11.25
CA ALA A 389 9.33 -1.34 -12.12
C ALA A 389 10.42 -0.23 -12.20
N LEU A 390 10.02 1.05 -12.30
CA LEU A 390 10.93 2.19 -12.27
C LEU A 390 11.63 2.34 -10.93
N ILE A 391 10.93 2.12 -9.83
CA ILE A 391 11.50 2.10 -8.48
C ILE A 391 12.56 1.00 -8.37
N GLY A 392 12.32 -0.20 -8.90
CA GLY A 392 13.32 -1.27 -8.99
C GLY A 392 14.58 -0.87 -9.75
N LEU A 393 14.45 -0.04 -10.79
CA LEU A 393 15.57 0.60 -11.48
C LEU A 393 16.21 1.76 -10.69
N LYS A 394 15.82 2.02 -9.44
CA LYS A 394 16.21 3.20 -8.64
C LYS A 394 15.88 4.55 -9.31
N ASP A 395 14.98 4.57 -10.25
CA ASP A 395 14.41 5.79 -10.79
C ASP A 395 13.16 6.15 -9.99
N THR A 396 13.31 7.03 -9.02
CA THR A 396 12.21 7.41 -8.10
C THR A 396 11.75 8.84 -8.29
N LYS A 397 12.65 9.76 -8.65
CA LYS A 397 12.34 11.20 -8.74
C LYS A 397 11.37 11.52 -9.88
N VAL A 398 11.65 11.01 -11.08
CA VAL A 398 10.82 11.32 -12.25
C VAL A 398 9.45 10.65 -12.19
N PRO A 399 9.32 9.37 -11.79
CA PRO A 399 8.02 8.76 -11.55
C PRO A 399 7.14 9.55 -10.58
N VAL A 400 7.68 10.03 -9.47
CA VAL A 400 6.94 10.85 -8.51
C VAL A 400 6.43 12.15 -9.14
N LEU A 401 7.28 12.86 -9.90
CA LEU A 401 6.87 14.09 -10.59
C LEU A 401 5.77 13.82 -11.63
N ILE A 402 5.88 12.74 -12.39
CA ILE A 402 4.86 12.32 -13.36
C ILE A 402 3.54 12.02 -12.62
N THR A 403 3.59 11.24 -11.55
CA THR A 403 2.40 10.87 -10.76
C THR A 403 1.75 12.09 -10.13
N MET A 404 2.54 12.99 -9.54
CA MET A 404 2.01 14.23 -8.97
C MET A 404 1.32 15.10 -10.03
N PHE A 405 1.95 15.28 -11.18
CA PHE A 405 1.37 16.05 -12.28
C PHE A 405 0.10 15.37 -12.82
N ALA A 406 0.14 14.06 -13.02
CA ALA A 406 -0.98 13.26 -13.51
C ALA A 406 -2.18 13.33 -12.56
N TYR A 407 -1.97 13.17 -11.26
CA TYR A 407 -3.05 13.17 -10.28
C TYR A 407 -3.57 14.57 -9.96
N TRP A 408 -2.69 15.53 -9.66
CA TRP A 408 -3.11 16.83 -9.16
C TRP A 408 -3.52 17.80 -10.27
N VAL A 409 -2.75 17.87 -11.35
CA VAL A 409 -3.02 18.83 -12.43
C VAL A 409 -4.05 18.28 -13.41
N VAL A 410 -3.79 17.08 -13.94
CA VAL A 410 -4.68 16.50 -14.96
C VAL A 410 -5.89 15.84 -14.32
N GLY A 411 -5.67 15.00 -13.30
CA GLY A 411 -6.73 14.27 -12.61
C GLY A 411 -7.68 15.22 -11.87
N LEU A 412 -7.20 15.82 -10.78
CA LEU A 412 -8.03 16.66 -9.93
C LEU A 412 -8.37 18.01 -10.60
N GLY A 413 -7.38 18.68 -11.20
CA GLY A 413 -7.59 19.96 -11.90
C GLY A 413 -8.51 19.81 -13.10
N GLY A 414 -8.27 18.80 -13.97
CA GLY A 414 -9.13 18.46 -15.09
C GLY A 414 -10.53 18.05 -14.64
N GLY A 415 -10.61 17.22 -13.59
CA GLY A 415 -11.88 16.81 -12.97
C GLY A 415 -12.68 17.99 -12.44
N TYR A 416 -12.03 18.94 -11.76
CA TYR A 416 -12.67 20.18 -11.30
C TYR A 416 -13.25 20.97 -12.46
N LEU A 417 -12.50 21.17 -13.54
CA LEU A 417 -13.00 21.87 -14.73
C LEU A 417 -14.20 21.16 -15.36
N MET A 418 -14.15 19.84 -15.49
CA MET A 418 -15.27 19.06 -16.05
C MET A 418 -16.49 19.11 -15.15
N ALA A 419 -16.31 18.96 -13.83
CA ALA A 419 -17.41 18.91 -12.88
C ALA A 419 -18.11 20.26 -12.72
N PHE A 420 -17.34 21.32 -12.52
CA PHE A 420 -17.87 22.63 -12.11
C PHE A 420 -17.93 23.65 -13.26
N THR A 421 -16.95 23.67 -14.17
CA THR A 421 -16.90 24.66 -15.25
C THR A 421 -17.73 24.21 -16.47
N PHE A 422 -17.61 22.93 -16.85
CA PHE A 422 -18.40 22.37 -17.96
C PHE A 422 -19.76 21.86 -17.51
N GLY A 423 -20.01 21.79 -16.18
CA GLY A 423 -21.33 21.42 -15.66
C GLY A 423 -21.67 19.93 -15.75
N TRP A 424 -20.64 19.05 -15.89
CA TRP A 424 -20.88 17.59 -15.97
C TRP A 424 -21.19 16.97 -14.60
N GLY A 425 -21.13 17.75 -13.51
CA GLY A 425 -21.41 17.26 -12.16
C GLY A 425 -20.35 16.28 -11.64
N ALA A 426 -20.71 15.49 -10.66
CA ALA A 426 -19.80 14.61 -9.96
C ALA A 426 -19.07 13.59 -10.86
N ILE A 427 -19.68 13.14 -11.96
CA ILE A 427 -19.03 12.24 -12.93
C ILE A 427 -17.82 12.92 -13.59
N GLY A 428 -17.82 14.25 -13.70
CA GLY A 428 -16.69 15.01 -14.22
C GLY A 428 -15.41 14.81 -13.39
N LEU A 429 -15.51 14.64 -12.06
CA LEU A 429 -14.38 14.33 -11.20
C LEU A 429 -13.78 12.95 -11.52
N TRP A 430 -14.64 11.93 -11.71
CA TRP A 430 -14.20 10.59 -12.11
C TRP A 430 -13.53 10.58 -13.48
N LEU A 431 -14.09 11.32 -14.45
CA LEU A 431 -13.48 11.45 -15.79
C LEU A 431 -12.11 12.13 -15.73
N GLY A 432 -11.95 13.14 -14.87
CA GLY A 432 -10.65 13.74 -14.61
C GLY A 432 -9.65 12.75 -14.05
N LEU A 433 -10.04 11.96 -13.04
CA LEU A 433 -9.18 10.91 -12.49
C LEU A 433 -8.76 9.90 -13.56
N ILE A 434 -9.70 9.46 -14.43
CA ILE A 434 -9.37 8.57 -15.55
C ILE A 434 -8.30 9.20 -16.44
N LEU A 435 -8.45 10.47 -16.84
CA LEU A 435 -7.47 11.14 -17.71
C LEU A 435 -6.08 11.22 -17.05
N GLY A 436 -6.04 11.54 -15.75
CA GLY A 436 -4.80 11.56 -14.97
C GLY A 436 -4.13 10.20 -14.96
N LEU A 437 -4.88 9.15 -14.64
CA LEU A 437 -4.37 7.78 -14.58
C LEU A 437 -3.91 7.24 -15.95
N VAL A 438 -4.67 7.50 -17.01
CA VAL A 438 -4.28 7.16 -18.39
C VAL A 438 -2.95 7.81 -18.75
N MET A 439 -2.82 9.11 -18.49
CA MET A 439 -1.57 9.82 -18.75
C MET A 439 -0.42 9.28 -17.91
N GLY A 440 -0.63 9.05 -16.62
CA GLY A 440 0.37 8.47 -15.71
C GLY A 440 0.82 7.09 -16.19
N ALA A 441 -0.12 6.21 -16.53
CA ALA A 441 0.17 4.87 -17.04
C ALA A 441 1.00 4.92 -18.34
N MET A 442 0.64 5.79 -19.29
CA MET A 442 1.39 5.94 -20.54
C MET A 442 2.81 6.48 -20.31
N LEU A 443 2.94 7.53 -19.51
CA LEU A 443 4.24 8.18 -19.28
C LEU A 443 5.19 7.27 -18.49
N LEU A 444 4.70 6.59 -17.45
CA LEU A 444 5.54 5.72 -16.62
C LEU A 444 5.93 4.44 -17.38
N THR A 445 5.01 3.82 -18.12
CA THR A 445 5.32 2.65 -18.95
C THR A 445 6.29 3.03 -20.08
N GLY A 446 6.06 4.17 -20.74
CA GLY A 446 6.96 4.68 -21.77
C GLY A 446 8.37 4.97 -21.23
N ARG A 447 8.47 5.61 -20.05
CA ARG A 447 9.76 5.85 -19.40
C ARG A 447 10.49 4.55 -19.04
N PHE A 448 9.75 3.58 -18.48
CA PHE A 448 10.33 2.27 -18.16
C PHE A 448 10.89 1.60 -19.41
N TYR A 449 10.15 1.61 -20.52
CA TYR A 449 10.59 1.06 -21.79
C TYR A 449 11.84 1.78 -22.31
N LEU A 450 11.88 3.12 -22.29
CA LEU A 450 13.03 3.90 -22.74
C LEU A 450 14.29 3.58 -21.92
N LEU A 451 14.20 3.58 -20.57
CA LEU A 451 15.35 3.30 -19.72
C LEU A 451 15.91 1.88 -19.87
N THR A 452 15.07 0.94 -20.29
CA THR A 452 15.49 -0.45 -20.52
C THR A 452 15.92 -0.74 -21.95
N SER A 453 15.55 0.12 -22.94
CA SER A 453 15.90 -0.03 -24.36
C SER A 453 17.13 0.80 -24.80
N GLU A 454 17.40 1.96 -24.17
CA GLU A 454 18.54 2.82 -24.56
C GLU A 454 19.92 2.16 -24.39
N ILE A 455 20.02 1.08 -23.62
CA ILE A 455 21.28 0.38 -23.36
C ILE A 455 21.54 -0.76 -24.38
N GLU A 456 20.59 -1.04 -25.30
CA GLU A 456 20.87 -1.91 -26.45
C GLU A 456 21.69 -1.22 -27.56
N SER A 457 21.85 0.10 -27.50
CA SER A 457 22.50 0.91 -28.54
C SER A 457 23.89 1.48 -28.13
N GLY A 458 24.38 1.22 -26.94
CA GLY A 458 25.73 1.59 -26.46
C GLY A 458 26.53 0.38 -26.04
#